data_90b7a7522679d020a58aa3762e487ff3
#
_entry.id   90b7a7522679d020a58aa3762e487ff3
#
_cell.length_a   1.000
_cell.length_b   1.000
_cell.length_c   1.000
_cell.angle_alpha   90.00
_cell.angle_beta   90.00
_cell.angle_gamma   90.00
#
_symmetry.space_group_name_H-M   'P 1'
#
loop_
_entity.id
_entity.type
_entity.pdbx_description
1 polymer ?
#
loop_
_entity_poly.entity_id
_entity_poly.type
_entity_poly.pdbx_seq_one_letter_code
_entity_poly.pdbx_strand_id
1 'polypeptide(L)'
;MSCILNIETSTDVCSVSVSQDGACIFSQESHEGPNHAVKLGVFVDEAMSFADSHAIPLDAVAVSCGPGSYTGLRIGVSMTKGICFGQDLKLISVPTLELMAVPVLLREEVEEGALLCPMIDARRMEVYSAIYDRSLREVRQVQADVVDADTYREYLDRGPVYFFGNGAEKCMETINHPNARLIKGVEPLAKWMFPIAERRIAQEKYEDVAYFVPFYLKDFVAKESKKLL
;
A
#
# COMPACT_ATOMS: atom_id res chain seq x y z
N MET A 1 14.51 -2.23 19.21
CA MET A 1 14.23 -3.39 18.35
C MET A 1 12.73 -3.48 18.24
N SER A 2 12.18 -3.43 17.02
CA SER A 2 10.73 -3.53 16.80
C SER A 2 10.42 -4.74 15.93
N CYS A 3 9.43 -5.54 16.35
CA CYS A 3 8.90 -6.63 15.57
C CYS A 3 7.46 -6.32 15.16
N ILE A 4 7.18 -6.33 13.87
CA ILE A 4 5.93 -5.84 13.32
C ILE A 4 5.32 -6.91 12.41
N LEU A 5 4.05 -7.24 12.67
CA LEU A 5 3.21 -7.98 11.73
C LEU A 5 2.67 -6.99 10.71
N ASN A 6 2.90 -7.21 9.41
CA ASN A 6 2.46 -6.32 8.35
C ASN A 6 1.38 -7.00 7.51
N ILE A 7 0.29 -6.30 7.21
CA ILE A 7 -0.88 -6.81 6.48
C ILE A 7 -1.20 -5.90 5.29
N GLU A 8 -1.25 -6.47 4.08
CA GLU A 8 -1.58 -5.76 2.85
C GLU A 8 -2.74 -6.44 2.12
N THR A 9 -3.80 -5.67 1.87
CA THR A 9 -5.03 -6.14 1.20
C THR A 9 -5.68 -5.05 0.34
N SER A 10 -4.95 -3.98 0.02
CA SER A 10 -5.52 -2.80 -0.66
C SER A 10 -5.74 -2.98 -2.16
N THR A 11 -5.16 -4.03 -2.77
CA THR A 11 -5.30 -4.36 -4.20
C THR A 11 -5.78 -5.81 -4.36
N ASP A 12 -5.60 -6.40 -5.54
CA ASP A 12 -5.94 -7.83 -5.77
C ASP A 12 -4.94 -8.77 -5.10
N VAL A 13 -3.76 -8.29 -4.71
CA VAL A 13 -2.76 -9.06 -3.98
C VAL A 13 -3.11 -9.09 -2.49
N CYS A 14 -2.98 -10.27 -1.89
CA CYS A 14 -3.07 -10.45 -0.44
C CYS A 14 -1.69 -10.84 0.08
N SER A 15 -1.14 -10.09 1.02
CA SER A 15 0.15 -10.44 1.61
C SER A 15 0.24 -10.12 3.09
N VAL A 16 1.06 -10.92 3.79
CA VAL A 16 1.40 -10.76 5.21
C VAL A 16 2.89 -10.94 5.36
N SER A 17 3.52 -10.20 6.25
CA SER A 17 4.92 -10.38 6.59
C SER A 17 5.19 -10.09 8.07
N VAL A 18 6.27 -10.65 8.58
CA VAL A 18 6.87 -10.24 9.85
C VAL A 18 8.17 -9.53 9.53
N SER A 19 8.34 -8.36 10.10
CA SER A 19 9.59 -7.60 10.00
C SER A 19 10.17 -7.36 11.39
N GLN A 20 11.49 -7.42 11.47
CA GLN A 20 12.25 -7.18 12.69
C GLN A 20 13.48 -6.34 12.36
N ASP A 21 13.69 -5.25 13.09
CA ASP A 21 14.88 -4.40 13.03
C ASP A 21 15.28 -3.99 11.61
N GLY A 22 14.30 -3.51 10.82
CA GLY A 22 14.53 -3.02 9.46
C GLY A 22 14.68 -4.11 8.40
N ALA A 23 14.28 -5.34 8.69
CA ALA A 23 14.33 -6.44 7.75
C ALA A 23 13.04 -7.26 7.76
N CYS A 24 12.59 -7.70 6.58
CA CYS A 24 11.53 -8.70 6.48
C CYS A 24 12.12 -10.08 6.76
N ILE A 25 11.59 -10.77 7.79
CA ILE A 25 12.08 -12.10 8.24
C ILE A 25 11.12 -13.25 7.89
N PHE A 26 9.86 -12.92 7.56
CA PHE A 26 8.85 -13.85 7.08
C PHE A 26 7.92 -13.15 6.11
N SER A 27 7.48 -13.83 5.05
CA SER A 27 6.53 -13.26 4.09
C SER A 27 5.70 -14.35 3.42
N GLN A 28 4.40 -14.10 3.30
CA GLN A 28 3.45 -14.86 2.47
C GLN A 28 2.69 -13.91 1.55
N GLU A 29 2.50 -14.33 0.30
CA GLU A 29 1.79 -13.52 -0.70
C GLU A 29 0.98 -14.39 -1.65
N SER A 30 -0.17 -13.86 -2.12
CA SER A 30 -1.02 -14.49 -3.12
C SER A 30 -1.44 -13.49 -4.16
N HIS A 31 -1.18 -13.81 -5.43
CA HIS A 31 -1.53 -13.01 -6.62
C HIS A 31 -2.73 -13.61 -7.39
N GLU A 32 -3.45 -14.56 -6.79
CA GLU A 32 -4.55 -15.31 -7.43
C GLU A 32 -5.88 -14.54 -7.48
N GLY A 33 -5.84 -13.20 -7.42
CA GLY A 33 -7.03 -12.36 -7.44
C GLY A 33 -7.66 -12.16 -6.03
N PRO A 34 -8.87 -11.60 -5.93
CA PRO A 34 -9.42 -11.07 -4.67
C PRO A 34 -9.84 -12.19 -3.70
N ASN A 35 -8.89 -12.95 -3.17
CA ASN A 35 -9.07 -14.06 -2.23
C ASN A 35 -8.81 -13.67 -0.75
N HIS A 36 -8.83 -12.38 -0.43
CA HIS A 36 -8.43 -11.87 0.89
C HIS A 36 -9.18 -12.51 2.04
N ALA A 37 -10.50 -12.74 1.91
CA ALA A 37 -11.32 -13.35 2.95
C ALA A 37 -10.91 -14.80 3.29
N VAL A 38 -10.29 -15.51 2.34
CA VAL A 38 -9.86 -16.91 2.51
C VAL A 38 -8.38 -16.98 2.92
N LYS A 39 -7.53 -16.22 2.25
CA LYS A 39 -6.07 -16.32 2.40
C LYS A 39 -5.52 -15.56 3.62
N LEU A 40 -6.09 -14.39 3.94
CA LEU A 40 -5.54 -13.55 4.98
C LEU A 40 -5.44 -14.23 6.33
N GLY A 41 -6.50 -14.94 6.74
CA GLY A 41 -6.50 -15.66 8.02
C GLY A 41 -5.39 -16.71 8.11
N VAL A 42 -5.18 -17.45 7.02
CA VAL A 42 -4.12 -18.47 6.94
C VAL A 42 -2.73 -17.82 7.02
N PHE A 43 -2.49 -16.76 6.25
CA PHE A 43 -1.20 -16.07 6.23
C PHE A 43 -0.87 -15.40 7.57
N VAL A 44 -1.88 -14.85 8.25
CA VAL A 44 -1.71 -14.28 9.59
C VAL A 44 -1.38 -15.38 10.60
N ASP A 45 -2.07 -16.52 10.56
CA ASP A 45 -1.81 -17.65 11.47
C ASP A 45 -0.38 -18.20 11.26
N GLU A 46 0.05 -18.36 10.02
CA GLU A 46 1.42 -18.77 9.69
C GLU A 46 2.47 -17.76 10.18
N ALA A 47 2.22 -16.45 9.99
CA ALA A 47 3.11 -15.38 10.43
C ALA A 47 3.24 -15.32 11.97
N MET A 48 2.12 -15.45 12.68
CA MET A 48 2.09 -15.48 14.14
C MET A 48 2.75 -16.75 14.68
N SER A 49 2.47 -17.91 14.10
CA SER A 49 3.12 -19.18 14.44
C SER A 49 4.64 -19.12 14.20
N PHE A 50 5.08 -18.45 13.14
CA PHE A 50 6.50 -18.21 12.90
C PHE A 50 7.11 -17.36 14.02
N ALA A 51 6.49 -16.23 14.39
CA ALA A 51 6.97 -15.37 15.46
C ALA A 51 7.04 -16.12 16.81
N ASP A 52 6.00 -16.87 17.17
CA ASP A 52 5.93 -17.65 18.40
C ASP A 52 7.01 -18.75 18.45
N SER A 53 7.19 -19.50 17.35
CA SER A 53 8.18 -20.58 17.29
C SER A 53 9.63 -20.11 17.41
N HIS A 54 9.88 -18.83 17.06
CA HIS A 54 11.20 -18.19 17.18
C HIS A 54 11.32 -17.31 18.44
N ALA A 55 10.29 -17.32 19.31
CA ALA A 55 10.25 -16.50 20.54
C ALA A 55 10.43 -15.00 20.24
N ILE A 56 9.82 -14.51 19.15
CA ILE A 56 9.85 -13.12 18.72
C ILE A 56 8.55 -12.45 19.15
N PRO A 57 8.56 -11.60 20.21
CA PRO A 57 7.36 -10.88 20.60
C PRO A 57 7.00 -9.79 19.57
N LEU A 58 5.73 -9.71 19.19
CA LEU A 58 5.24 -8.64 18.34
C LEU A 58 5.01 -7.36 19.16
N ASP A 59 5.42 -6.22 18.61
CA ASP A 59 5.21 -4.89 19.23
C ASP A 59 4.01 -4.16 18.61
N ALA A 60 3.74 -4.41 17.32
CA ALA A 60 2.70 -3.72 16.59
C ALA A 60 2.19 -4.55 15.40
N VAL A 61 1.02 -4.15 14.89
CA VAL A 61 0.51 -4.62 13.60
C VAL A 61 0.38 -3.41 12.67
N ALA A 62 1.02 -3.47 11.51
CA ALA A 62 0.90 -2.47 10.45
C ALA A 62 -0.07 -2.96 9.37
N VAL A 63 -0.91 -2.06 8.87
CA VAL A 63 -1.88 -2.38 7.82
C VAL A 63 -1.95 -1.27 6.77
N SER A 64 -2.09 -1.64 5.49
CA SER A 64 -2.39 -0.66 4.46
C SER A 64 -3.74 0.00 4.73
N CYS A 65 -3.72 1.32 4.80
CA CYS A 65 -4.92 2.10 5.13
C CYS A 65 -5.66 2.64 3.90
N GLY A 66 -5.11 2.49 2.70
CA GLY A 66 -5.69 3.01 1.46
C GLY A 66 -4.84 4.14 0.84
N PRO A 67 -5.29 4.63 -0.35
CA PRO A 67 -6.47 4.20 -1.09
C PRO A 67 -6.33 2.80 -1.69
N GLY A 68 -7.47 2.20 -2.07
CA GLY A 68 -7.48 0.87 -2.69
C GLY A 68 -8.86 0.22 -2.72
N SER A 69 -8.87 -1.10 -2.82
CA SER A 69 -10.09 -1.92 -2.80
C SER A 69 -10.88 -1.72 -1.51
N TYR A 70 -12.12 -1.23 -1.63
CA TYR A 70 -13.00 -1.01 -0.48
C TYR A 70 -13.18 -2.27 0.38
N THR A 71 -13.43 -3.41 -0.25
CA THR A 71 -13.60 -4.70 0.44
C THR A 71 -12.28 -5.18 1.04
N GLY A 72 -11.19 -5.11 0.27
CA GLY A 72 -9.88 -5.54 0.71
C GLY A 72 -9.42 -4.75 1.95
N LEU A 73 -9.48 -3.43 1.91
CA LEU A 73 -9.12 -2.56 3.04
C LEU A 73 -9.93 -2.89 4.31
N ARG A 74 -11.24 -3.17 4.18
CA ARG A 74 -12.07 -3.54 5.33
C ARG A 74 -11.66 -4.87 5.93
N ILE A 75 -11.33 -5.86 5.09
CA ILE A 75 -10.87 -7.18 5.56
C ILE A 75 -9.56 -7.02 6.33
N GLY A 76 -8.56 -6.35 5.75
CA GLY A 76 -7.26 -6.14 6.38
C GLY A 76 -7.36 -5.35 7.69
N VAL A 77 -8.04 -4.21 7.68
CA VAL A 77 -8.20 -3.38 8.89
C VAL A 77 -9.00 -4.10 9.98
N SER A 78 -10.05 -4.86 9.63
CA SER A 78 -10.82 -5.62 10.62
C SER A 78 -9.97 -6.71 11.28
N MET A 79 -9.18 -7.44 10.49
CA MET A 79 -8.22 -8.44 11.00
C MET A 79 -7.20 -7.78 11.94
N THR A 80 -6.58 -6.68 11.50
CA THR A 80 -5.59 -5.94 12.30
C THR A 80 -6.17 -5.46 13.62
N LYS A 81 -7.36 -4.87 13.61
CA LYS A 81 -8.04 -4.42 14.84
C LYS A 81 -8.31 -5.57 15.80
N GLY A 82 -8.73 -6.73 15.27
CA GLY A 82 -8.96 -7.94 16.08
C GLY A 82 -7.69 -8.42 16.77
N ILE A 83 -6.57 -8.48 16.04
CA ILE A 83 -5.27 -8.88 16.58
C ILE A 83 -4.78 -7.86 17.63
N CYS A 84 -4.78 -6.56 17.28
CA CYS A 84 -4.32 -5.51 18.20
C CYS A 84 -5.13 -5.50 19.49
N PHE A 85 -6.45 -5.65 19.41
CA PHE A 85 -7.31 -5.71 20.59
C PHE A 85 -7.06 -6.97 21.44
N GLY A 86 -6.92 -8.13 20.79
CA GLY A 86 -6.74 -9.41 21.48
C GLY A 86 -5.39 -9.59 22.16
N GLN A 87 -4.34 -8.95 21.62
CA GLN A 87 -2.96 -9.08 22.11
C GLN A 87 -2.39 -7.78 22.70
N ASP A 88 -3.20 -6.74 22.87
CA ASP A 88 -2.79 -5.42 23.38
C ASP A 88 -1.63 -4.80 22.55
N LEU A 89 -1.66 -4.98 21.23
CA LEU A 89 -0.66 -4.46 20.31
C LEU A 89 -1.03 -3.09 19.75
N LYS A 90 -0.02 -2.33 19.33
CA LYS A 90 -0.20 -1.06 18.66
C LYS A 90 -0.64 -1.25 17.21
N LEU A 91 -1.56 -0.41 16.73
CA LEU A 91 -2.01 -0.38 15.34
C LEU A 91 -1.27 0.73 14.58
N ILE A 92 -0.70 0.38 13.42
CA ILE A 92 0.00 1.32 12.54
C ILE A 92 -0.69 1.34 11.18
N SER A 93 -1.09 2.51 10.73
CA SER A 93 -1.59 2.71 9.36
C SER A 93 -0.44 2.96 8.38
N VAL A 94 -0.48 2.36 7.21
CA VAL A 94 0.49 2.57 6.13
C VAL A 94 -0.25 3.01 4.87
N PRO A 95 -0.03 4.23 4.33
CA PRO A 95 -0.65 4.65 3.08
C PRO A 95 -0.21 3.77 1.92
N THR A 96 -1.16 3.24 1.15
CA THR A 96 -0.87 2.27 0.08
C THR A 96 0.05 2.84 -0.99
N LEU A 97 -0.15 4.09 -1.40
CA LEU A 97 0.67 4.73 -2.43
C LEU A 97 2.11 4.96 -1.94
N GLU A 98 2.29 5.33 -0.67
CA GLU A 98 3.60 5.48 -0.05
C GLU A 98 4.32 4.11 0.03
N LEU A 99 3.60 3.05 0.42
CA LEU A 99 4.11 1.68 0.43
C LEU A 99 4.64 1.26 -0.94
N MET A 100 3.91 1.58 -2.01
CA MET A 100 4.33 1.24 -3.39
C MET A 100 5.63 1.93 -3.81
N ALA A 101 5.96 3.08 -3.25
CA ALA A 101 7.21 3.79 -3.56
C ALA A 101 8.44 3.15 -2.89
N VAL A 102 8.27 2.40 -1.80
CA VAL A 102 9.39 1.75 -1.08
C VAL A 102 10.18 0.78 -1.96
N PRO A 103 9.57 -0.23 -2.62
CA PRO A 103 10.32 -1.15 -3.47
C PRO A 103 11.01 -0.47 -4.65
N VAL A 104 10.45 0.62 -5.17
CA VAL A 104 11.08 1.41 -6.25
C VAL A 104 12.38 2.04 -5.74
N LEU A 105 12.37 2.65 -4.57
CA LEU A 105 13.56 3.26 -3.98
C LEU A 105 14.64 2.24 -3.56
N LEU A 106 14.25 1.01 -3.24
CA LEU A 106 15.17 -0.04 -2.80
C LEU A 106 15.77 -0.86 -3.95
N ARG A 107 15.12 -0.92 -5.12
CA ARG A 107 15.45 -1.87 -6.19
C ARG A 107 15.78 -1.21 -7.52
N GLU A 108 15.38 0.04 -7.73
CA GLU A 108 15.57 0.75 -8.99
C GLU A 108 16.57 1.90 -8.82
N GLU A 109 17.29 2.18 -9.88
CA GLU A 109 18.15 3.37 -9.95
C GLU A 109 17.29 4.61 -10.27
N VAL A 110 16.82 5.27 -9.23
CA VAL A 110 16.03 6.50 -9.36
C VAL A 110 16.95 7.71 -9.45
N GLU A 111 16.83 8.48 -10.52
CA GLU A 111 17.63 9.69 -10.78
C GLU A 111 17.51 10.71 -9.63
N GLU A 112 18.59 11.46 -9.38
CA GLU A 112 18.56 12.54 -8.39
C GLU A 112 17.55 13.62 -8.82
N GLY A 113 16.73 14.08 -7.87
CA GLY A 113 15.67 15.07 -8.14
C GLY A 113 14.40 14.49 -8.81
N ALA A 114 14.41 13.22 -9.17
CA ALA A 114 13.21 12.59 -9.74
C ALA A 114 12.07 12.45 -8.71
N LEU A 115 10.86 12.42 -9.24
CA LEU A 115 9.64 12.21 -8.47
C LEU A 115 9.05 10.80 -8.70
N LEU A 116 8.33 10.31 -7.72
CA LEU A 116 7.69 9.01 -7.70
C LEU A 116 6.18 9.19 -7.74
N CYS A 117 5.50 8.59 -8.71
CA CYS A 117 4.06 8.67 -8.88
C CYS A 117 3.44 7.26 -8.91
N PRO A 118 3.18 6.66 -7.74
CA PRO A 118 2.40 5.44 -7.62
C PRO A 118 0.97 5.64 -8.12
N MET A 119 0.44 4.66 -8.84
CA MET A 119 -0.90 4.70 -9.42
C MET A 119 -1.66 3.41 -9.14
N ILE A 120 -2.81 3.52 -8.50
CA ILE A 120 -3.76 2.41 -8.34
C ILE A 120 -4.91 2.61 -9.33
N ASP A 121 -5.27 1.55 -10.05
CA ASP A 121 -6.37 1.60 -11.03
C ASP A 121 -7.71 1.87 -10.33
N ALA A 122 -8.38 2.95 -10.73
CA ALA A 122 -9.72 3.34 -10.31
C ALA A 122 -10.78 3.16 -11.41
N ARG A 123 -10.45 2.36 -12.44
CA ARG A 123 -11.23 2.06 -13.65
C ARG A 123 -11.22 3.18 -14.69
N ARG A 124 -11.50 2.82 -15.97
CA ARG A 124 -11.41 3.75 -17.12
C ARG A 124 -10.04 4.45 -17.12
N MET A 125 -9.99 5.73 -17.44
CA MET A 125 -8.77 6.55 -17.36
C MET A 125 -8.56 7.22 -16.00
N GLU A 126 -9.22 6.72 -14.95
CA GLU A 126 -9.05 7.21 -13.60
C GLU A 126 -8.06 6.35 -12.80
N VAL A 127 -7.24 7.02 -11.99
CA VAL A 127 -6.29 6.39 -11.06
C VAL A 127 -6.33 7.09 -9.71
N TYR A 128 -6.00 6.37 -8.64
CA TYR A 128 -5.60 7.00 -7.39
C TYR A 128 -4.10 7.20 -7.43
N SER A 129 -3.63 8.42 -7.30
CA SER A 129 -2.21 8.74 -7.34
C SER A 129 -1.82 9.78 -6.30
N ALA A 130 -0.55 9.81 -5.97
CA ALA A 130 0.13 10.83 -5.20
C ALA A 130 1.50 11.08 -5.83
N ILE A 131 2.20 12.12 -5.42
CA ILE A 131 3.58 12.35 -5.87
C ILE A 131 4.47 12.49 -4.65
N TYR A 132 5.55 11.72 -4.63
CA TYR A 132 6.56 11.70 -3.57
C TYR A 132 7.93 12.09 -4.10
N ASP A 133 8.77 12.67 -3.25
CA ASP A 133 10.20 12.75 -3.51
C ASP A 133 10.92 11.45 -3.07
N ARG A 134 12.23 11.37 -3.31
CA ARG A 134 13.06 10.20 -2.93
C ARG A 134 13.18 9.97 -1.43
N SER A 135 12.77 10.94 -0.61
CA SER A 135 12.69 10.80 0.87
C SER A 135 11.30 10.39 1.34
N LEU A 136 10.40 9.99 0.43
CA LEU A 136 8.99 9.69 0.68
C LEU A 136 8.23 10.87 1.30
N ARG A 137 8.66 12.12 1.05
CA ARG A 137 7.85 13.28 1.39
C ARG A 137 6.82 13.49 0.30
N GLU A 138 5.59 13.72 0.71
CA GLU A 138 4.49 14.00 -0.20
C GLU A 138 4.67 15.38 -0.84
N VAL A 139 4.85 15.39 -2.17
CA VAL A 139 4.94 16.60 -3.01
C VAL A 139 3.56 16.99 -3.51
N ARG A 140 2.71 16.01 -3.80
CA ARG A 140 1.30 16.18 -4.11
C ARG A 140 0.48 15.15 -3.35
N GLN A 141 -0.56 15.63 -2.67
CA GLN A 141 -1.48 14.79 -1.91
C GLN A 141 -2.22 13.79 -2.81
N VAL A 142 -2.68 12.70 -2.19
CA VAL A 142 -3.45 11.67 -2.89
C VAL A 142 -4.72 12.25 -3.50
N GLN A 143 -4.96 11.93 -4.78
CA GLN A 143 -6.11 12.36 -5.55
C GLN A 143 -6.64 11.21 -6.43
N ALA A 144 -7.89 11.36 -6.87
CA ALA A 144 -8.48 10.55 -7.92
C ALA A 144 -8.36 11.34 -9.23
N ASP A 145 -7.38 10.98 -10.04
CA ASP A 145 -7.07 11.69 -11.30
C ASP A 145 -7.75 11.01 -12.48
N VAL A 146 -8.52 11.78 -13.25
CA VAL A 146 -8.88 11.39 -14.61
C VAL A 146 -7.75 11.86 -15.51
N VAL A 147 -6.89 10.93 -15.93
CA VAL A 147 -5.62 11.24 -16.57
C VAL A 147 -5.82 11.73 -17.99
N ASP A 148 -5.28 12.91 -18.27
CA ASP A 148 -5.11 13.51 -19.60
C ASP A 148 -3.65 13.90 -19.84
N ALA A 149 -3.37 14.55 -20.98
CA ALA A 149 -2.02 14.93 -21.39
C ALA A 149 -1.37 16.00 -20.47
N ASP A 150 -2.17 16.74 -19.73
CA ASP A 150 -1.70 17.86 -18.91
C ASP A 150 -1.67 17.55 -17.41
N THR A 151 -2.29 16.44 -16.99
CA THR A 151 -2.49 16.08 -15.58
C THR A 151 -1.20 16.12 -14.74
N TYR A 152 -0.07 15.69 -15.30
CA TYR A 152 1.23 15.66 -14.60
C TYR A 152 2.26 16.60 -15.23
N ARG A 153 1.88 17.45 -16.18
CA ARG A 153 2.79 18.30 -16.95
C ARG A 153 3.65 19.20 -16.08
N GLU A 154 3.08 19.81 -15.04
CA GLU A 154 3.79 20.67 -14.11
C GLU A 154 5.02 19.98 -13.48
N TYR A 155 4.93 18.68 -13.18
CA TYR A 155 6.01 17.90 -12.60
C TYR A 155 6.98 17.40 -13.66
N LEU A 156 6.47 16.96 -14.80
CA LEU A 156 7.25 16.45 -15.92
C LEU A 156 8.14 17.51 -16.58
N ASP A 157 7.68 18.77 -16.63
CA ASP A 157 8.45 19.89 -17.16
C ASP A 157 9.66 20.25 -16.26
N ARG A 158 9.62 19.82 -14.97
CA ARG A 158 10.69 20.07 -13.98
C ARG A 158 11.75 18.96 -13.96
N GLY A 159 11.41 17.74 -14.36
CA GLY A 159 12.32 16.60 -14.33
C GLY A 159 11.65 15.24 -14.46
N PRO A 160 12.42 14.15 -14.30
CA PRO A 160 11.92 12.80 -14.41
C PRO A 160 10.85 12.48 -13.36
N VAL A 161 9.75 11.84 -13.81
CA VAL A 161 8.71 11.28 -12.96
C VAL A 161 8.55 9.79 -13.26
N TYR A 162 8.72 8.97 -12.24
CA TYR A 162 8.56 7.52 -12.34
C TYR A 162 7.13 7.14 -12.00
N PHE A 163 6.42 6.58 -12.97
CA PHE A 163 5.05 6.08 -12.85
C PHE A 163 5.08 4.56 -12.66
N PHE A 164 4.35 4.04 -11.69
CA PHE A 164 4.30 2.61 -11.39
C PHE A 164 2.99 2.22 -10.69
N GLY A 165 2.75 0.90 -10.60
CA GLY A 165 1.53 0.35 -10.07
C GLY A 165 0.56 -0.09 -11.16
N ASN A 166 -0.53 -0.76 -10.78
CA ASN A 166 -1.49 -1.35 -11.71
C ASN A 166 -2.32 -0.33 -12.50
N GLY A 167 -2.31 0.95 -12.10
CA GLY A 167 -2.95 2.05 -12.82
C GLY A 167 -2.02 2.76 -13.82
N ALA A 168 -0.69 2.55 -13.76
CA ALA A 168 0.26 3.37 -14.51
C ALA A 168 0.29 3.03 -16.01
N GLU A 169 0.35 1.75 -16.38
CA GLU A 169 0.59 1.34 -17.77
C GLU A 169 -0.45 1.91 -18.74
N LYS A 170 -1.74 1.89 -18.37
CA LYS A 170 -2.83 2.44 -19.19
C LYS A 170 -2.73 3.95 -19.43
N CYS A 171 -2.02 4.68 -18.55
CA CYS A 171 -1.93 6.14 -18.61
C CYS A 171 -0.76 6.62 -19.48
N MET A 172 0.24 5.75 -19.77
CA MET A 172 1.47 6.17 -20.44
C MET A 172 1.27 6.70 -21.86
N GLU A 173 0.32 6.15 -22.61
CA GLU A 173 0.00 6.65 -23.95
C GLU A 173 -0.57 8.08 -23.92
N THR A 174 -1.32 8.39 -22.86
CA THR A 174 -1.92 9.72 -22.65
C THR A 174 -0.90 10.72 -22.10
N ILE A 175 -0.06 10.30 -21.14
CA ILE A 175 0.95 11.16 -20.52
C ILE A 175 2.03 11.55 -21.53
N ASN A 176 2.50 10.67 -22.39
CA ASN A 176 3.44 10.85 -23.52
C ASN A 176 4.42 12.02 -23.39
N HIS A 177 5.32 11.97 -22.41
CA HIS A 177 6.30 13.02 -22.13
C HIS A 177 7.73 12.44 -22.02
N PRO A 178 8.79 13.11 -22.51
CA PRO A 178 10.16 12.60 -22.48
C PRO A 178 10.71 12.33 -21.08
N ASN A 179 10.19 12.99 -20.05
CA ASN A 179 10.54 12.79 -18.65
C ASN A 179 9.64 11.75 -17.93
N ALA A 180 8.66 11.18 -18.59
CA ALA A 180 7.85 10.11 -18.02
C ALA A 180 8.60 8.78 -18.11
N ARG A 181 8.73 8.10 -16.97
CA ARG A 181 9.39 6.79 -16.83
C ARG A 181 8.39 5.79 -16.27
N LEU A 182 8.16 4.67 -16.95
CA LEU A 182 7.31 3.59 -16.46
C LEU A 182 8.16 2.50 -15.79
N ILE A 183 7.80 2.14 -14.55
CA ILE A 183 8.31 0.94 -13.87
C ILE A 183 7.16 -0.06 -13.78
N LYS A 184 7.35 -1.24 -14.37
CA LYS A 184 6.35 -2.31 -14.38
C LYS A 184 6.49 -3.23 -13.18
N GLY A 185 5.40 -3.93 -12.82
CA GLY A 185 5.41 -4.99 -11.81
C GLY A 185 5.58 -4.51 -10.37
N VAL A 186 5.30 -3.23 -10.10
CA VAL A 186 5.29 -2.70 -8.74
C VAL A 186 3.91 -2.91 -8.12
N GLU A 187 3.88 -3.67 -7.04
CA GLU A 187 2.67 -3.97 -6.27
C GLU A 187 2.87 -3.60 -4.80
N PRO A 188 1.82 -3.19 -4.08
CA PRO A 188 1.87 -3.02 -2.64
C PRO A 188 1.98 -4.41 -2.00
N LEU A 189 3.07 -4.67 -1.29
CA LEU A 189 3.31 -5.94 -0.60
C LEU A 189 3.70 -5.69 0.85
N ALA A 190 3.18 -6.50 1.76
CA ALA A 190 3.42 -6.39 3.19
C ALA A 190 4.92 -6.39 3.55
N LYS A 191 5.73 -7.15 2.82
CA LYS A 191 7.20 -7.21 3.01
C LYS A 191 7.94 -5.89 2.83
N TRP A 192 7.31 -4.88 2.22
CA TRP A 192 7.89 -3.54 2.03
C TRP A 192 7.37 -2.51 3.03
N MET A 193 6.49 -2.89 3.98
CA MET A 193 5.93 -1.94 4.96
C MET A 193 6.93 -1.49 6.02
N PHE A 194 7.94 -2.29 6.33
CA PHE A 194 8.81 -2.08 7.50
C PHE A 194 9.45 -0.68 7.56
N PRO A 195 9.94 -0.03 6.47
CA PRO A 195 10.56 1.28 6.62
C PRO A 195 9.57 2.36 7.06
N ILE A 196 8.31 2.25 6.59
CA ILE A 196 7.24 3.19 6.96
C ILE A 196 6.77 2.90 8.37
N ALA A 197 6.55 1.62 8.70
CA ALA A 197 6.06 1.19 10.00
C ALA A 197 7.05 1.55 11.12
N GLU A 198 8.34 1.31 10.94
CA GLU A 198 9.39 1.68 11.91
C GLU A 198 9.50 3.19 12.08
N ARG A 199 9.41 3.96 10.99
CA ARG A 199 9.35 5.42 11.08
C ARG A 199 8.17 5.89 11.92
N ARG A 200 7.00 5.25 11.78
CA ARG A 200 5.81 5.57 12.59
C ARG A 200 5.97 5.19 14.05
N ILE A 201 6.58 4.06 14.35
CA ILE A 201 6.94 3.68 15.73
C ILE A 201 7.88 4.73 16.34
N ALA A 202 8.95 5.11 15.64
CA ALA A 202 9.90 6.11 16.11
C ALA A 202 9.27 7.49 16.34
N GLN A 203 8.15 7.78 15.67
CA GLN A 203 7.38 9.01 15.83
C GLN A 203 6.20 8.86 16.81
N GLU A 204 6.01 7.68 17.42
CA GLU A 204 4.87 7.33 18.28
C GLU A 204 3.51 7.55 17.61
N LYS A 205 3.45 7.38 16.28
CA LYS A 205 2.23 7.55 15.48
C LYS A 205 1.47 6.24 15.39
N TYR A 206 0.56 6.05 16.33
CA TYR A 206 -0.32 4.89 16.39
C TYR A 206 -1.76 5.30 16.16
N GLU A 207 -2.55 4.38 15.62
CA GLU A 207 -3.98 4.57 15.44
C GLU A 207 -4.77 4.07 16.67
N ASP A 208 -5.92 4.67 16.92
CA ASP A 208 -6.85 4.16 17.91
C ASP A 208 -7.54 2.90 17.40
N VAL A 209 -7.31 1.77 18.07
CA VAL A 209 -7.83 0.46 17.64
C VAL A 209 -9.37 0.45 17.53
N ALA A 210 -10.08 1.18 18.38
CA ALA A 210 -11.55 1.22 18.36
C ALA A 210 -12.09 2.08 17.20
N TYR A 211 -11.46 3.23 16.93
CA TYR A 211 -12.01 4.25 16.02
C TYR A 211 -11.33 4.29 14.65
N PHE A 212 -10.18 3.65 14.46
CA PHE A 212 -9.50 3.63 13.17
C PHE A 212 -10.40 3.04 12.07
N VAL A 213 -10.42 3.74 10.92
CA VAL A 213 -11.12 3.32 9.70
C VAL A 213 -10.19 3.48 8.49
N PRO A 214 -10.35 2.68 7.43
CA PRO A 214 -9.59 2.88 6.20
C PRO A 214 -9.84 4.26 5.60
N PHE A 215 -8.85 4.75 4.89
CA PHE A 215 -8.97 5.97 4.08
C PHE A 215 -9.66 5.66 2.76
N TYR A 216 -10.92 6.04 2.65
CA TYR A 216 -11.71 5.92 1.44
C TYR A 216 -11.64 7.22 0.64
N LEU A 217 -10.88 7.24 -0.45
CA LEU A 217 -10.75 8.43 -1.30
C LEU A 217 -12.06 8.76 -2.04
N LYS A 218 -12.90 7.76 -2.28
CA LYS A 218 -14.24 7.89 -2.85
C LYS A 218 -15.26 7.11 -2.01
N ASP A 219 -16.49 7.64 -1.96
CA ASP A 219 -17.61 6.93 -1.38
C ASP A 219 -17.91 5.63 -2.14
N PHE A 220 -18.34 4.62 -1.40
CA PHE A 220 -18.75 3.36 -1.99
C PHE A 220 -20.06 3.52 -2.78
N VAL A 221 -20.00 3.37 -4.11
CA VAL A 221 -21.17 3.30 -4.97
C VAL A 221 -21.49 1.84 -5.25
N ALA A 222 -22.56 1.33 -4.62
CA ALA A 222 -23.05 -0.01 -4.90
C ALA A 222 -23.51 -0.12 -6.36
N LYS A 223 -23.06 -1.16 -7.07
CA LYS A 223 -23.65 -1.49 -8.36
C LYS A 223 -25.06 -2.02 -8.12
N GLU A 224 -26.07 -1.45 -8.80
CA GLU A 224 -27.38 -2.07 -8.87
C GLU A 224 -27.23 -3.50 -9.43
N SER A 225 -27.76 -4.49 -8.70
CA SER A 225 -27.77 -5.85 -9.22
C SER A 225 -28.62 -5.87 -10.49
N LYS A 226 -28.06 -6.36 -11.61
CA LYS A 226 -28.88 -6.68 -12.77
C LYS A 226 -29.92 -7.69 -12.28
N LYS A 227 -31.23 -7.33 -12.34
CA LYS A 227 -32.31 -8.29 -12.12
C LYS A 227 -32.04 -9.47 -13.04
N LEU A 228 -31.77 -10.64 -12.46
CA LEU A 228 -31.88 -11.91 -13.19
C LEU A 228 -33.36 -12.08 -13.45
N LEU A 229 -33.79 -11.91 -14.71
CA LEU A 229 -35.06 -12.35 -15.23
C LEU A 229 -35.02 -13.85 -15.50
#